data_0fa69bc6adb8eff115b807f587c9b7a5
#
_entry.id   0fa69bc6adb8eff115b807f587c9b7a5
#
_cell.length_a   1.000
_cell.length_b   1.000
_cell.length_c   1.000
_cell.angle_alpha   90.00
_cell.angle_beta   90.00
_cell.angle_gamma   90.00
#
_symmetry.space_group_name_H-M   'P 1'
#
loop_
_entity.id
_entity.type
_entity.pdbx_description
1 polymer ?
#
loop_
_entity_poly.entity_id
_entity_poly.type
_entity_poly.pdbx_seq_one_letter_code
_entity_poly.pdbx_strand_id
1 'polypeptide(L)'
;MYKRQKQIRAAGFNAFRDAHQPHHLDYQKYWDEEGILFWTQFSAHVWYDTPEFRENFKKLLRQWVKERRNSPSVVMWGLQNESTLPREFAQECSDLIREMDPTAKTMRVITTCNGGEGTDWNVIQNWSGTYGGDVTKYDRELSQANQLLNGEYGAWRSIDLHTEPGDFQVNGVWSEDRMCQLMETKIRLAEQAKDSVCGQFQWIYSSHDNPGRRQPDEAYRKIDKVGPFNYKG
;
A
#
# COMPACT_ATOMS: atom_id res chain seq x y z
N MET A 1 -7.84 6.85 -20.93
CA MET A 1 -6.93 5.97 -20.21
C MET A 1 -6.16 6.71 -19.12
N TYR A 2 -5.47 7.79 -19.40
CA TYR A 2 -4.60 8.52 -18.45
C TYR A 2 -5.30 9.48 -17.46
N LYS A 3 -6.62 9.43 -17.28
CA LYS A 3 -7.33 10.38 -16.40
C LYS A 3 -6.89 10.27 -14.94
N ARG A 4 -6.84 9.06 -14.40
CA ARG A 4 -6.43 8.81 -12.99
C ARG A 4 -4.97 9.18 -12.76
N GLN A 5 -4.11 8.83 -13.69
CA GLN A 5 -2.68 9.12 -13.62
C GLN A 5 -2.40 10.63 -13.59
N LYS A 6 -3.08 11.40 -14.45
CA LYS A 6 -3.02 12.87 -14.44
C LYS A 6 -3.52 13.47 -13.13
N GLN A 7 -4.58 12.90 -12.55
CA GLN A 7 -5.10 13.33 -11.26
C GLN A 7 -4.10 13.05 -10.12
N ILE A 8 -3.45 11.87 -10.11
CA ILE A 8 -2.42 11.51 -9.14
C ILE A 8 -1.28 12.52 -9.21
N ARG A 9 -0.79 12.81 -10.40
CA ARG A 9 0.28 13.80 -10.60
C ARG A 9 -0.15 15.21 -10.18
N ALA A 10 -1.35 15.63 -10.56
CA ALA A 10 -1.90 16.93 -10.19
C ALA A 10 -2.12 17.09 -8.68
N ALA A 11 -2.38 16.00 -7.98
CA ALA A 11 -2.46 15.97 -6.51
C ALA A 11 -1.09 15.99 -5.80
N GLY A 12 0.02 16.04 -6.56
CA GLY A 12 1.37 16.17 -6.02
C GLY A 12 2.06 14.85 -5.68
N PHE A 13 1.45 13.71 -5.97
CA PHE A 13 2.12 12.42 -5.76
C PHE A 13 3.24 12.21 -6.78
N ASN A 14 4.37 11.69 -6.31
CA ASN A 14 5.56 11.39 -7.10
C ASN A 14 5.91 9.89 -7.13
N ALA A 15 5.14 9.08 -6.43
CA ALA A 15 5.31 7.64 -6.39
C ALA A 15 3.95 6.93 -6.45
N PHE A 16 3.95 5.72 -6.97
CA PHE A 16 2.78 4.86 -7.05
C PHE A 16 3.14 3.43 -6.63
N ARG A 17 2.24 2.79 -5.89
CA ARG A 17 2.34 1.39 -5.51
C ARG A 17 1.20 0.59 -6.13
N ASP A 18 1.53 -0.49 -6.83
CA ASP A 18 0.55 -1.48 -7.28
C ASP A 18 0.03 -2.27 -6.07
N ALA A 19 -1.12 -1.92 -5.59
CA ALA A 19 -1.65 -2.61 -4.43
C ALA A 19 -3.01 -3.24 -4.77
N HIS A 20 -3.16 -4.54 -4.65
CA HIS A 20 -2.18 -5.56 -4.23
C HIS A 20 -2.04 -6.60 -5.34
N GLN A 21 -1.90 -6.15 -6.54
CA GLN A 21 -1.78 -6.97 -7.76
C GLN A 21 -1.21 -6.13 -8.89
N PRO A 22 -0.62 -6.75 -9.92
CA PRO A 22 -0.16 -6.02 -11.08
C PRO A 22 -1.32 -5.33 -11.81
N HIS A 23 -1.18 -4.05 -12.05
CA HIS A 23 -2.09 -3.30 -12.92
C HIS A 23 -1.71 -3.45 -14.40
N HIS A 24 -2.56 -2.95 -15.27
CA HIS A 24 -2.34 -2.95 -16.70
C HIS A 24 -1.05 -2.22 -17.09
N LEU A 25 -0.32 -2.73 -18.09
CA LEU A 25 0.99 -2.18 -18.51
C LEU A 25 0.95 -0.71 -18.97
N ASP A 26 -0.21 -0.22 -19.37
CA ASP A 26 -0.37 1.21 -19.69
C ASP A 26 -0.12 2.15 -18.48
N TYR A 27 -0.34 1.67 -17.25
CA TYR A 27 0.04 2.44 -16.06
C TYR A 27 1.54 2.63 -16.00
N GLN A 28 2.29 1.53 -16.18
CA GLN A 28 3.74 1.56 -16.19
C GLN A 28 4.29 2.49 -17.27
N LYS A 29 3.78 2.41 -18.50
CA LYS A 29 4.19 3.29 -19.59
C LYS A 29 3.99 4.76 -19.22
N TYR A 30 2.86 5.09 -18.61
CA TYR A 30 2.60 6.45 -18.17
C TYR A 30 3.56 6.89 -17.04
N TRP A 31 3.84 5.99 -16.08
CA TRP A 31 4.80 6.29 -15.02
C TRP A 31 6.21 6.53 -15.57
N ASP A 32 6.61 5.78 -16.58
CA ASP A 32 7.87 5.97 -17.29
C ASP A 32 7.96 7.35 -17.97
N GLU A 33 6.88 7.76 -18.63
CA GLU A 33 6.78 9.05 -19.34
C GLU A 33 6.75 10.25 -18.37
N GLU A 34 6.09 10.12 -17.23
CA GLU A 34 5.88 11.19 -16.26
C GLU A 34 6.90 11.23 -15.12
N GLY A 35 7.79 10.27 -15.05
CA GLY A 35 8.81 10.18 -14.01
C GLY A 35 8.24 9.89 -12.61
N ILE A 36 7.18 9.09 -12.52
CA ILE A 36 6.60 8.61 -11.25
C ILE A 36 7.37 7.38 -10.80
N LEU A 37 7.87 7.38 -9.58
CA LEU A 37 8.52 6.22 -9.00
C LEU A 37 7.49 5.09 -8.80
N PHE A 38 7.83 3.89 -9.24
CA PHE A 38 6.89 2.79 -9.26
C PHE A 38 7.35 1.60 -8.40
N TRP A 39 6.61 1.35 -7.35
CA TRP A 39 6.68 0.13 -6.59
C TRP A 39 5.69 -0.87 -7.17
N THR A 40 6.12 -1.66 -8.14
CA THR A 40 5.27 -2.69 -8.74
C THR A 40 5.11 -3.87 -7.79
N GLN A 41 3.89 -4.35 -7.62
CA GLN A 41 3.59 -5.47 -6.72
C GLN A 41 3.01 -6.65 -7.50
N PHE A 42 3.54 -7.84 -7.24
CA PHE A 42 3.17 -9.05 -7.96
C PHE A 42 1.93 -9.70 -7.38
N SER A 43 2.01 -10.16 -6.16
CA SER A 43 0.94 -10.90 -5.51
C SER A 43 0.46 -10.18 -4.26
N ALA A 44 -0.85 -10.25 -4.06
CA ALA A 44 -1.46 -9.86 -2.81
C ALA A 44 -1.24 -10.94 -1.73
N HIS A 45 -2.17 -11.08 -0.88
CA HIS A 45 -2.18 -12.01 0.24
C HIS A 45 -2.00 -13.46 -0.21
N VAL A 46 -0.90 -14.07 0.19
CA VAL A 46 -0.60 -15.47 -0.08
C VAL A 46 -0.83 -16.28 1.20
N TRP A 47 -1.76 -17.23 1.14
CA TRP A 47 -2.21 -17.99 2.30
C TRP A 47 -1.95 -19.48 2.18
N TYR A 48 -1.68 -19.96 0.97
CA TYR A 48 -1.52 -21.38 0.68
C TYR A 48 -0.14 -21.66 0.09
N ASP A 49 0.47 -22.74 0.54
CA ASP A 49 1.76 -23.19 0.07
C ASP A 49 1.67 -24.67 -0.31
N THR A 50 1.50 -24.93 -1.61
CA THR A 50 1.56 -26.27 -2.20
C THR A 50 2.58 -26.28 -3.33
N PRO A 51 3.09 -27.47 -3.72
CA PRO A 51 4.00 -27.58 -4.88
C PRO A 51 3.42 -26.95 -6.15
N GLU A 52 2.16 -27.17 -6.42
CA GLU A 52 1.46 -26.63 -7.61
C GLU A 52 1.36 -25.11 -7.52
N PHE A 53 1.08 -24.58 -6.32
CA PHE A 53 1.09 -23.13 -6.10
C PHE A 53 2.47 -22.54 -6.40
N ARG A 54 3.55 -23.13 -5.86
CA ARG A 54 4.92 -22.65 -6.07
C ARG A 54 5.30 -22.62 -7.54
N GLU A 55 4.97 -23.67 -8.29
CA GLU A 55 5.25 -23.73 -9.73
C GLU A 55 4.47 -22.66 -10.52
N ASN A 56 3.18 -22.50 -10.26
CA ASN A 56 2.38 -21.46 -10.89
C ASN A 56 2.87 -20.07 -10.52
N PHE A 57 3.19 -19.85 -9.25
CA PHE A 57 3.72 -18.56 -8.77
C PHE A 57 5.00 -18.18 -9.52
N LYS A 58 5.98 -19.08 -9.62
CA LYS A 58 7.24 -18.84 -10.34
C LYS A 58 7.01 -18.62 -11.84
N LYS A 59 6.09 -19.34 -12.46
CA LYS A 59 5.74 -19.16 -13.87
C LYS A 59 5.21 -17.74 -14.12
N LEU A 60 4.25 -17.29 -13.32
CA LEU A 60 3.67 -15.96 -13.42
C LEU A 60 4.67 -14.87 -13.04
N LEU A 61 5.51 -15.11 -12.03
CA LEU A 61 6.58 -14.21 -11.62
C LEU A 61 7.56 -13.93 -12.77
N ARG A 62 7.98 -14.97 -13.50
CA ARG A 62 8.84 -14.78 -14.68
C ARG A 62 8.21 -13.90 -15.74
N GLN A 63 6.93 -14.09 -16.00
CA GLN A 63 6.21 -13.25 -16.95
C GLN A 63 6.14 -11.80 -16.48
N TRP A 64 5.74 -11.59 -15.24
CA TRP A 64 5.64 -10.28 -14.63
C TRP A 64 6.96 -9.48 -14.64
N VAL A 65 8.07 -10.14 -14.28
CA VAL A 65 9.41 -9.52 -14.35
C VAL A 65 9.79 -9.20 -15.80
N LYS A 66 9.57 -10.13 -16.73
CA LYS A 66 9.85 -9.93 -18.15
C LYS A 66 9.15 -8.70 -18.73
N GLU A 67 7.90 -8.48 -18.33
CA GLU A 67 7.09 -7.37 -18.80
C GLU A 67 7.54 -6.01 -18.22
N ARG A 68 8.15 -6.00 -17.04
CA ARG A 68 8.37 -4.77 -16.26
C ARG A 68 9.85 -4.38 -16.06
N ARG A 69 10.78 -5.30 -16.22
CA ARG A 69 12.21 -5.05 -15.92
C ARG A 69 12.85 -3.91 -16.71
N ASN A 70 12.34 -3.60 -17.89
CA ASN A 70 12.87 -2.53 -18.75
C ASN A 70 12.22 -1.16 -18.47
N SER A 71 11.30 -1.09 -17.53
CA SER A 71 10.64 0.16 -17.15
C SER A 71 11.54 0.96 -16.20
N PRO A 72 11.95 2.19 -16.56
CA PRO A 72 12.78 3.01 -15.70
C PRO A 72 12.05 3.51 -14.45
N SER A 73 10.73 3.59 -14.46
CA SER A 73 9.95 3.98 -13.29
C SER A 73 9.96 2.92 -12.19
N VAL A 74 10.15 1.65 -12.52
CA VAL A 74 10.20 0.57 -11.52
C VAL A 74 11.44 0.71 -10.65
N VAL A 75 11.24 1.05 -9.39
CA VAL A 75 12.31 1.19 -8.40
C VAL A 75 12.28 0.09 -7.34
N MET A 76 11.14 -0.56 -7.15
CA MET A 76 10.96 -1.63 -6.18
C MET A 76 10.12 -2.76 -6.75
N TRP A 77 10.54 -3.98 -6.45
CA TRP A 77 9.80 -5.21 -6.73
C TRP A 77 9.07 -5.67 -5.47
N GLY A 78 7.75 -5.57 -5.43
CA GLY A 78 6.93 -6.04 -4.33
C GLY A 78 6.52 -7.49 -4.52
N LEU A 79 7.03 -8.40 -3.71
CA LEU A 79 6.75 -9.82 -3.84
C LEU A 79 5.40 -10.20 -3.25
N GLN A 80 5.07 -9.63 -2.08
CA GLN A 80 3.84 -9.94 -1.36
C GLN A 80 3.45 -8.82 -0.39
N ASN A 81 2.18 -8.85 0.05
CA ASN A 81 1.62 -7.95 1.05
C ASN A 81 0.85 -8.74 2.10
N GLU A 82 1.11 -8.49 3.39
CA GLU A 82 0.39 -9.09 4.53
C GLU A 82 0.20 -10.61 4.40
N SER A 83 1.25 -11.31 4.09
CA SER A 83 1.20 -12.67 3.59
C SER A 83 2.13 -13.59 4.39
N THR A 84 1.91 -14.89 4.25
CA THR A 84 2.66 -15.94 4.94
C THR A 84 3.53 -16.77 4.00
N LEU A 85 3.97 -16.18 2.89
CA LEU A 85 4.86 -16.89 1.97
C LEU A 85 6.11 -17.37 2.72
N PRO A 86 6.48 -18.68 2.67
CA PRO A 86 7.64 -19.21 3.37
C PRO A 86 8.92 -18.49 2.98
N ARG A 87 9.78 -18.27 3.97
CA ARG A 87 11.02 -17.51 3.80
C ARG A 87 11.90 -18.06 2.68
N GLU A 88 12.08 -19.38 2.64
CA GLU A 88 12.91 -20.04 1.63
C GLU A 88 12.33 -19.89 0.23
N PHE A 89 10.99 -19.91 0.09
CA PHE A 89 10.34 -19.69 -1.19
C PHE A 89 10.39 -18.22 -1.62
N ALA A 90 10.24 -17.30 -0.69
CA ALA A 90 10.43 -15.88 -0.97
C ALA A 90 11.87 -15.56 -1.41
N GLN A 91 12.86 -16.25 -0.81
CA GLN A 91 14.27 -16.15 -1.22
C GLN A 91 14.47 -16.71 -2.64
N GLU A 92 13.91 -17.86 -2.95
CA GLU A 92 13.95 -18.46 -4.29
C GLU A 92 13.34 -17.50 -5.34
N CYS A 93 12.20 -16.89 -5.02
CA CYS A 93 11.57 -15.87 -5.89
C CYS A 93 12.44 -14.61 -6.05
N SER A 94 13.08 -14.17 -4.98
CA SER A 94 13.99 -13.03 -4.99
C SER A 94 15.21 -13.29 -5.87
N ASP A 95 15.78 -14.47 -5.79
CA ASP A 95 16.92 -14.88 -6.63
C ASP A 95 16.50 -14.95 -8.12
N LEU A 96 15.31 -15.46 -8.39
CA LEU A 96 14.74 -15.47 -9.74
C LEU A 96 14.54 -14.05 -10.32
N ILE A 97 14.04 -13.11 -9.50
CA ILE A 97 13.94 -11.70 -9.92
C ILE A 97 15.33 -11.16 -10.27
N ARG A 98 16.34 -11.39 -9.44
CA ARG A 98 17.71 -10.93 -9.67
C ARG A 98 18.39 -11.56 -10.88
N GLU A 99 18.05 -12.80 -11.19
CA GLU A 99 18.51 -13.48 -12.41
C GLU A 99 17.94 -12.80 -13.65
N MET A 100 16.65 -12.46 -13.63
CA MET A 100 15.94 -11.90 -14.77
C MET A 100 16.10 -10.38 -14.91
N ASP A 101 16.30 -9.67 -13.80
CA ASP A 101 16.56 -8.24 -13.72
C ASP A 101 17.87 -7.97 -12.97
N PRO A 102 19.00 -7.85 -13.68
CA PRO A 102 20.29 -7.59 -13.05
C PRO A 102 20.34 -6.31 -12.20
N THR A 103 19.47 -5.34 -12.48
CA THR A 103 19.38 -4.10 -11.69
C THR A 103 18.86 -4.35 -10.27
N ALA A 104 18.14 -5.45 -10.05
CA ALA A 104 17.71 -5.88 -8.73
C ALA A 104 18.86 -6.41 -7.83
N LYS A 105 20.07 -6.50 -8.35
CA LYS A 105 21.26 -6.80 -7.56
C LYS A 105 21.91 -5.57 -6.92
N THR A 106 21.65 -4.38 -7.45
CA THR A 106 22.39 -3.18 -7.08
C THR A 106 21.53 -1.93 -6.88
N MET A 107 20.38 -1.85 -7.52
CA MET A 107 19.56 -0.63 -7.55
C MET A 107 18.11 -0.84 -7.10
N ARG A 108 17.44 -1.88 -7.62
CA ARG A 108 16.04 -2.16 -7.33
C ARG A 108 15.93 -3.07 -6.12
N VAL A 109 15.16 -2.67 -5.15
CA VAL A 109 14.93 -3.42 -3.90
C VAL A 109 13.79 -4.41 -4.10
N ILE A 110 13.95 -5.62 -3.60
CA ILE A 110 12.89 -6.63 -3.56
C ILE A 110 12.26 -6.58 -2.16
N THR A 111 10.96 -6.46 -2.09
CA THR A 111 10.27 -6.18 -0.84
C THR A 111 9.09 -7.11 -0.57
N THR A 112 8.81 -7.26 0.71
CA THR A 112 7.47 -7.57 1.21
C THR A 112 6.87 -6.30 1.81
N CYS A 113 5.58 -6.32 2.15
CA CYS A 113 4.96 -5.23 2.89
C CYS A 113 4.12 -5.80 4.03
N ASN A 114 4.43 -5.36 5.24
CA ASN A 114 3.73 -5.72 6.47
C ASN A 114 3.60 -7.23 6.70
N GLY A 115 4.68 -7.94 6.51
CA GLY A 115 4.79 -9.38 6.76
C GLY A 115 5.59 -10.12 5.72
N GLY A 116 6.09 -11.29 6.13
CA GLY A 116 6.94 -12.14 5.33
C GLY A 116 8.43 -11.80 5.48
N GLU A 117 9.24 -12.79 5.14
CA GLU A 117 10.70 -12.74 5.18
C GLU A 117 11.26 -13.25 3.84
N GLY A 118 12.58 -13.20 3.68
CA GLY A 118 13.27 -13.75 2.49
C GLY A 118 13.41 -12.78 1.32
N THR A 119 13.11 -11.50 1.56
CA THR A 119 13.36 -10.38 0.64
C THR A 119 14.36 -9.41 1.24
N ASP A 120 14.76 -8.39 0.51
CA ASP A 120 15.72 -7.39 0.99
C ASP A 120 15.13 -6.52 2.09
N TRP A 121 13.83 -6.26 2.03
CA TRP A 121 13.18 -5.33 2.93
C TRP A 121 11.70 -5.66 3.15
N ASN A 122 11.31 -5.82 4.41
CA ASN A 122 9.91 -5.83 4.80
C ASN A 122 9.47 -4.39 5.15
N VAL A 123 8.79 -3.75 4.22
CA VAL A 123 8.26 -2.39 4.42
C VAL A 123 7.07 -2.45 5.37
N ILE A 124 7.09 -1.67 6.43
CA ILE A 124 5.99 -1.61 7.39
C ILE A 124 4.82 -0.75 6.88
N GLN A 125 3.68 -0.92 7.54
CA GLN A 125 2.53 -0.03 7.44
C GLN A 125 2.34 0.70 8.77
N ASN A 126 1.81 1.92 8.73
CA ASN A 126 1.41 2.64 9.94
C ASN A 126 0.01 3.21 9.79
N TRP A 127 -0.91 2.66 10.55
CA TRP A 127 -2.32 3.01 10.56
C TRP A 127 -2.75 3.76 11.83
N SER A 128 -1.81 4.40 12.52
CA SER A 128 -2.07 5.16 13.75
C SER A 128 -3.20 6.17 13.55
N GLY A 129 -4.11 6.23 14.50
CA GLY A 129 -5.32 7.04 14.42
C GLY A 129 -6.46 6.49 13.56
N THR A 130 -6.25 5.38 12.85
CA THR A 130 -7.27 4.74 12.00
C THR A 130 -7.80 3.45 12.64
N TYR A 131 -6.93 2.49 12.93
CA TYR A 131 -7.30 1.26 13.64
C TYR A 131 -7.05 1.33 15.14
N GLY A 132 -6.32 2.34 15.60
CA GLY A 132 -5.91 2.55 16.96
C GLY A 132 -4.70 3.46 16.99
N GLY A 133 -4.06 3.58 18.17
CA GLY A 133 -2.89 4.43 18.32
C GLY A 133 -3.22 5.92 18.43
N ASP A 134 -2.19 6.70 18.60
CA ASP A 134 -2.26 8.15 18.79
C ASP A 134 -1.60 8.85 17.59
N VAL A 135 -2.42 9.40 16.71
CA VAL A 135 -1.95 10.06 15.49
C VAL A 135 -0.98 11.22 15.78
N THR A 136 -1.04 11.80 16.97
CA THR A 136 -0.12 12.89 17.35
C THR A 136 1.32 12.44 17.55
N LYS A 137 1.55 11.13 17.59
CA LYS A 137 2.88 10.50 17.71
C LYS A 137 3.38 9.90 16.38
N TYR A 138 2.70 10.16 15.30
CA TYR A 138 2.96 9.54 14.00
C TYR A 138 4.40 9.77 13.51
N ASP A 139 4.95 10.97 13.68
CA ASP A 139 6.33 11.32 13.36
C ASP A 139 7.34 10.47 14.14
N ARG A 140 7.09 10.26 15.43
CA ARG A 140 7.95 9.44 16.30
C ARG A 140 7.87 7.97 15.92
N GLU A 141 6.67 7.46 15.66
CA GLU A 141 6.47 6.08 15.23
C GLU A 141 7.20 5.80 13.92
N LEU A 142 7.12 6.69 12.94
CA LEU A 142 7.85 6.59 11.70
C LEU A 142 9.37 6.58 11.91
N SER A 143 9.88 7.50 12.73
CA SER A 143 11.32 7.63 13.00
C SER A 143 11.88 6.47 13.81
N GLN A 144 11.13 5.94 14.76
CA GLN A 144 11.55 4.85 15.64
C GLN A 144 11.56 3.48 14.95
N ALA A 145 10.77 3.31 13.93
CA ALA A 145 10.65 2.05 13.21
C ALA A 145 11.91 1.67 12.41
N ASN A 146 12.92 2.53 12.36
CA ASN A 146 14.09 2.37 11.49
C ASN A 146 13.72 2.04 10.03
N GLN A 147 12.57 2.55 9.60
CA GLN A 147 12.00 2.29 8.31
C GLN A 147 12.06 3.56 7.48
N LEU A 148 12.76 3.49 6.37
CA LEU A 148 12.86 4.60 5.45
C LEU A 148 11.56 4.89 4.69
N LEU A 149 10.61 3.98 4.70
CA LEU A 149 9.38 4.04 3.92
C LEU A 149 8.19 3.49 4.71
N ASN A 150 7.07 4.20 4.71
CA ASN A 150 5.80 3.68 5.16
C ASN A 150 4.99 3.15 3.96
N GLY A 151 4.77 1.85 3.91
CA GLY A 151 4.12 1.17 2.78
C GLY A 151 2.63 1.43 2.65
N GLU A 152 1.97 1.75 3.75
CA GLU A 152 0.57 2.16 3.76
C GLU A 152 0.25 3.06 4.95
N TYR A 153 -0.47 4.13 4.67
CA TYR A 153 -1.14 4.95 5.67
C TYR A 153 -2.47 5.43 5.12
N GLY A 154 -3.40 5.78 5.99
CA GLY A 154 -4.68 6.26 5.51
C GLY A 154 -5.65 6.62 6.62
N ALA A 155 -6.89 6.82 6.23
CA ALA A 155 -8.02 7.01 7.10
C ALA A 155 -9.28 6.47 6.43
N TRP A 156 -10.18 5.92 7.23
CA TRP A 156 -11.46 5.44 6.74
C TRP A 156 -12.48 6.57 6.70
N ARG A 157 -13.45 6.42 5.80
CA ARG A 157 -14.65 7.28 5.75
C ARG A 157 -15.86 6.47 5.34
N SER A 158 -17.04 6.96 5.70
CA SER A 158 -18.29 6.54 5.10
C SER A 158 -18.62 7.46 3.93
N ILE A 159 -19.06 6.87 2.83
CA ILE A 159 -19.50 7.63 1.67
C ILE A 159 -20.70 8.50 2.09
N ASP A 160 -20.71 9.76 1.63
CA ASP A 160 -21.75 10.77 1.91
C ASP A 160 -21.92 11.16 3.38
N LEU A 161 -21.07 10.71 4.27
CA LEU A 161 -21.01 11.20 5.63
C LEU A 161 -19.97 12.34 5.72
N HIS A 162 -20.39 13.57 5.46
CA HIS A 162 -19.47 14.71 5.40
C HIS A 162 -18.97 15.12 6.78
N THR A 163 -19.88 15.21 7.75
CA THR A 163 -19.54 15.63 9.12
C THR A 163 -20.26 14.74 10.12
N GLU A 164 -19.55 14.35 11.17
CA GLU A 164 -20.14 13.67 12.32
C GLU A 164 -20.35 14.64 13.47
N PRO A 165 -21.48 14.53 14.20
CA PRO A 165 -21.62 15.22 15.46
C PRO A 165 -20.67 14.60 16.48
N GLY A 166 -19.77 15.40 17.07
CA GLY A 166 -18.91 15.00 18.16
C GLY A 166 -17.41 15.09 17.87
N ASP A 167 -16.65 14.48 18.75
CA ASP A 167 -15.21 14.59 18.77
C ASP A 167 -14.56 13.68 17.71
N PHE A 168 -13.70 14.28 16.91
CA PHE A 168 -12.87 13.56 15.93
C PHE A 168 -11.82 12.61 16.57
N GLN A 169 -11.72 12.54 17.86
CA GLN A 169 -10.75 11.68 18.56
C GLN A 169 -11.22 10.23 18.74
N VAL A 170 -12.47 9.93 18.38
CA VAL A 170 -12.97 8.58 18.51
C VAL A 170 -12.42 7.70 17.41
N ASN A 171 -11.75 6.61 17.77
CA ASN A 171 -11.35 5.58 16.83
C ASN A 171 -12.56 5.08 16.05
N GLY A 172 -12.38 4.92 14.77
CA GLY A 172 -13.44 4.43 13.93
C GLY A 172 -14.52 5.45 13.61
N VAL A 173 -14.22 6.70 13.62
CA VAL A 173 -15.07 7.78 13.12
C VAL A 173 -14.90 7.92 11.62
N TRP A 174 -15.97 8.23 10.91
CA TRP A 174 -16.12 7.83 9.52
C TRP A 174 -16.56 8.96 8.61
N SER A 175 -16.52 10.19 9.09
CA SER A 175 -16.83 11.34 8.27
C SER A 175 -15.69 11.65 7.29
N GLU A 176 -16.01 12.31 6.20
CA GLU A 176 -15.03 12.85 5.26
C GLU A 176 -14.14 13.91 5.91
N ASP A 177 -14.70 14.75 6.78
CA ASP A 177 -13.95 15.76 7.54
C ASP A 177 -12.89 15.10 8.43
N ARG A 178 -13.25 14.02 9.13
CA ARG A 178 -12.29 13.25 9.91
C ARG A 178 -11.21 12.64 9.06
N MET A 179 -11.56 12.06 7.92
CA MET A 179 -10.57 11.53 6.98
C MET A 179 -9.58 12.61 6.58
N CYS A 180 -10.08 13.79 6.19
CA CYS A 180 -9.22 14.90 5.80
C CYS A 180 -8.29 15.35 6.93
N GLN A 181 -8.80 15.48 8.15
CA GLN A 181 -7.98 15.84 9.32
C GLN A 181 -6.87 14.82 9.61
N LEU A 182 -7.20 13.53 9.57
CA LEU A 182 -6.20 12.49 9.78
C LEU A 182 -5.14 12.50 8.69
N MET A 183 -5.54 12.65 7.44
CA MET A 183 -4.61 12.69 6.31
C MET A 183 -3.70 13.90 6.40
N GLU A 184 -4.24 15.10 6.65
CA GLU A 184 -3.46 16.32 6.85
C GLU A 184 -2.45 16.16 8.00
N THR A 185 -2.91 15.65 9.14
CA THR A 185 -2.07 15.42 10.30
C THR A 185 -0.92 14.46 9.99
N LYS A 186 -1.21 13.34 9.34
CA LYS A 186 -0.19 12.35 8.98
C LYS A 186 0.81 12.89 7.98
N ILE A 187 0.37 13.63 6.97
CA ILE A 187 1.27 14.26 6.00
C ILE A 187 2.18 15.28 6.69
N ARG A 188 1.63 16.16 7.50
CA ARG A 188 2.40 17.17 8.25
C ARG A 188 3.42 16.56 9.20
N LEU A 189 3.04 15.50 9.91
CA LEU A 189 3.96 14.80 10.83
C LEU A 189 5.03 14.01 10.08
N ALA A 190 4.69 13.41 8.94
CA ALA A 190 5.67 12.74 8.09
C ALA A 190 6.71 13.73 7.53
N GLU A 191 6.31 14.94 7.16
CA GLU A 191 7.23 16.01 6.77
C GLU A 191 8.21 16.40 7.89
N GLN A 192 7.79 16.33 9.15
CA GLN A 192 8.68 16.55 10.29
C GLN A 192 9.68 15.40 10.48
N ALA A 193 9.36 14.21 10.03
CA ALA A 193 10.21 13.02 10.08
C ALA A 193 11.06 12.80 8.81
N LYS A 194 11.09 13.73 7.88
CA LYS A 194 11.74 13.59 6.55
C LYS A 194 13.22 13.23 6.58
N ASP A 195 13.92 13.55 7.66
CA ASP A 195 15.33 13.18 7.83
C ASP A 195 15.51 11.67 8.14
N SER A 196 14.43 10.99 8.54
CA SER A 196 14.40 9.57 8.89
C SER A 196 13.54 8.73 7.95
N VAL A 197 12.63 9.35 7.19
CA VAL A 197 11.66 8.68 6.32
C VAL A 197 11.64 9.34 4.96
N CYS A 198 11.90 8.56 3.92
CA CYS A 198 11.95 9.08 2.55
C CYS A 198 10.57 9.19 1.88
N GLY A 199 9.54 8.57 2.45
CA GLY A 199 8.21 8.63 1.86
C GLY A 199 7.17 7.73 2.53
N GLN A 200 5.94 7.88 2.05
CA GLN A 200 4.81 7.09 2.49
C GLN A 200 3.79 6.92 1.38
N PHE A 201 3.08 5.79 1.36
CA PHE A 201 2.06 5.47 0.38
C PHE A 201 0.66 5.57 0.99
N GLN A 202 -0.14 6.47 0.44
CA GLN A 202 -1.53 6.61 0.86
C GLN A 202 -2.36 5.42 0.41
N TRP A 203 -3.05 4.79 1.33
CA TRP A 203 -4.09 3.83 1.08
C TRP A 203 -5.45 4.50 1.22
N ILE A 204 -6.17 4.74 0.21
CA ILE A 204 -6.00 4.32 -1.19
C ILE A 204 -6.46 5.47 -2.08
N TYR A 205 -5.92 5.54 -3.30
CA TYR A 205 -6.27 6.62 -4.24
C TYR A 205 -7.75 6.63 -4.62
N SER A 206 -8.32 5.48 -4.92
CA SER A 206 -9.75 5.33 -5.15
C SER A 206 -10.28 4.18 -4.31
N SER A 207 -11.32 4.45 -3.51
CA SER A 207 -11.99 3.42 -2.75
C SER A 207 -12.37 2.25 -3.65
N HIS A 208 -12.13 1.04 -3.18
CA HIS A 208 -12.65 -0.13 -3.84
C HIS A 208 -14.03 -0.43 -3.30
N ASP A 209 -14.96 -0.67 -4.20
CA ASP A 209 -16.24 -1.23 -3.88
C ASP A 209 -16.06 -2.75 -3.71
N ASN A 210 -16.37 -3.24 -2.52
CA ASN A 210 -16.24 -4.65 -2.18
C ASN A 210 -17.51 -5.15 -1.54
N PRO A 211 -18.57 -5.33 -2.32
CA PRO A 211 -19.86 -5.77 -1.80
C PRO A 211 -19.73 -7.14 -1.12
N GLY A 212 -20.22 -7.23 0.10
CA GLY A 212 -20.12 -8.43 0.91
C GLY A 212 -18.93 -8.48 1.87
N ARG A 213 -17.94 -7.59 1.76
CA ARG A 213 -16.94 -7.43 2.80
C ARG A 213 -17.58 -6.77 4.02
N ARG A 214 -17.52 -7.47 5.13
CA ARG A 214 -17.87 -6.90 6.42
C ARG A 214 -16.59 -6.69 7.21
N GLN A 215 -16.35 -5.47 7.61
CA GLN A 215 -15.33 -5.24 8.63
C GLN A 215 -15.99 -5.41 9.99
N PRO A 216 -15.45 -6.27 10.87
CA PRO A 216 -16.07 -6.58 12.15
C PRO A 216 -15.80 -5.53 13.23
N ASP A 217 -15.32 -4.35 12.88
CA ASP A 217 -15.00 -3.32 13.83
C ASP A 217 -16.22 -2.50 14.27
N GLU A 218 -16.01 -1.69 15.29
CA GLU A 218 -17.07 -0.81 15.83
C GLU A 218 -17.61 0.20 14.82
N ALA A 219 -16.88 0.44 13.78
CA ALA A 219 -17.21 1.34 12.72
C ALA A 219 -18.52 0.99 12.07
N TYR A 220 -18.61 -0.21 11.61
CA TYR A 220 -19.79 -0.71 10.97
C TYR A 220 -21.00 -0.75 11.90
N ARG A 221 -20.76 -1.08 13.16
CA ARG A 221 -21.82 -1.06 14.18
C ARG A 221 -22.34 0.35 14.43
N LYS A 222 -21.49 1.36 14.31
CA LYS A 222 -21.91 2.76 14.42
C LYS A 222 -22.64 3.25 13.18
N ILE A 223 -22.19 2.85 12.00
CA ILE A 223 -22.84 3.16 10.73
C ILE A 223 -24.25 2.58 10.71
N ASP A 224 -24.42 1.32 11.10
CA ASP A 224 -25.71 0.69 11.21
C ASP A 224 -26.65 1.40 12.21
N LYS A 225 -26.10 2.13 13.17
CA LYS A 225 -26.87 2.90 14.17
C LYS A 225 -27.22 4.33 13.71
N VAL A 226 -26.46 4.89 12.80
CA VAL A 226 -26.57 6.31 12.41
C VAL A 226 -27.45 6.51 11.18
N GLY A 227 -27.86 5.45 10.50
CA GLY A 227 -28.80 5.60 9.39
C GLY A 227 -28.55 4.72 8.18
N PRO A 228 -29.09 5.09 7.01
CA PRO A 228 -29.24 4.22 5.85
C PRO A 228 -27.96 3.84 5.14
N PHE A 229 -26.82 4.07 5.74
CA PHE A 229 -25.54 3.63 5.20
C PHE A 229 -25.35 2.14 5.45
N ASN A 230 -26.08 1.36 4.69
CA ASN A 230 -25.67 -0.01 4.43
C ASN A 230 -24.35 0.03 3.66
N TYR A 231 -23.28 0.38 4.33
CA TYR A 231 -21.98 0.13 3.80
C TYR A 231 -21.76 -1.39 3.78
N LYS A 232 -22.22 -1.97 2.73
CA LYS A 232 -21.76 -3.26 2.27
C LYS A 232 -20.56 -2.97 1.40
N GLY A 233 -19.44 -2.69 2.06
CA GLY A 233 -18.17 -2.53 1.39
C GLY A 233 -17.70 -3.83 0.82
#